data_d9f15124f7a92b69cdf9b0e47abfef21
#
_entry.id   d9f15124f7a92b69cdf9b0e47abfef21
#
_cell.length_a   1.000
_cell.length_b   1.000
_cell.length_c   1.000
_cell.angle_alpha   90.00
_cell.angle_beta   90.00
_cell.angle_gamma   90.00
#
_symmetry.space_group_name_H-M   'P 1'
#
loop_
_entity.id
_entity.type
_entity.pdbx_description
1 polymer ?
#
loop_
_entity_poly.entity_id
_entity_poly.type
_entity_poly.pdbx_seq_one_letter_code
_entity_poly.pdbx_strand_id
1 'polypeptide(L)'
;MTAQLALGTYRCQAIPEAAARAAASGAWIDTAPNYATGQAQNLLAPALAAHPSLNVSTKTGYLTAATGTDAVNASVLTENQARAGHSLAPDYVRWQTGRNRAQPGRDRLDLVLLHNPERAQPGDRSALHQAMRGAFEVLEEEVAAGHVAGYGVATWAGLEEETFTMGELLALAAEAAGGQHHLVAVQLPVSLVMMTPITQALHGRGPLPAAAAGLRVMASAPLHGGELPGMVDQELADIIRPGLTPAQACVLAVASCPGVTHVLIAASSAPHWGEAVDAVAQPSLTVAQLREITGVLASS
;
A
#
# COMPACT_ATOMS: atom_id res chain seq x y z
N MET A 1 -7.56 -17.08 -6.52
CA MET A 1 -6.25 -16.71 -7.14
C MET A 1 -5.31 -16.44 -5.99
N THR A 2 -4.08 -16.94 -6.05
CA THR A 2 -3.05 -16.63 -5.04
C THR A 2 -2.63 -15.17 -5.18
N ALA A 3 -2.44 -14.47 -4.07
CA ALA A 3 -1.95 -13.10 -4.09
C ALA A 3 -0.55 -13.03 -4.72
N GLN A 4 -0.25 -11.94 -5.43
CA GLN A 4 1.06 -11.69 -6.03
C GLN A 4 1.98 -11.02 -5.03
N LEU A 5 3.28 -11.28 -5.17
CA LEU A 5 4.29 -10.57 -4.40
C LEU A 5 4.53 -9.18 -5.01
N ALA A 6 4.74 -8.18 -4.16
CA ALA A 6 5.16 -6.85 -4.55
C ALA A 6 6.28 -6.36 -3.63
N LEU A 7 7.24 -5.61 -4.19
CA LEU A 7 8.29 -4.99 -3.40
C LEU A 7 7.77 -3.72 -2.72
N GLY A 8 7.81 -3.67 -1.39
CA GLY A 8 7.64 -2.43 -0.64
C GLY A 8 9.00 -1.77 -0.37
N THR A 9 9.14 -0.48 -0.67
CA THR A 9 10.40 0.25 -0.42
C THR A 9 10.46 0.90 0.97
N TYR A 10 9.39 0.82 1.76
CA TYR A 10 9.42 1.28 3.14
C TYR A 10 10.38 0.43 3.96
N ARG A 11 11.35 1.08 4.64
CA ARG A 11 12.45 0.41 5.40
C ARG A 11 13.33 -0.54 4.57
N CYS A 12 13.24 -0.53 3.24
CA CYS A 12 14.17 -1.27 2.38
C CYS A 12 15.53 -0.57 2.36
N GLN A 13 16.59 -1.27 2.78
CA GLN A 13 17.93 -0.68 2.90
C GLN A 13 18.69 -0.65 1.56
N ALA A 14 18.42 -1.61 0.66
CA ALA A 14 19.10 -1.76 -0.62
C ALA A 14 18.07 -1.66 -1.76
N ILE A 15 17.46 -0.46 -1.92
CA ILE A 15 16.37 -0.22 -2.88
C ILE A 15 16.77 -0.56 -4.31
N PRO A 16 17.94 -0.14 -4.86
CA PRO A 16 18.31 -0.47 -6.24
C PRO A 16 18.38 -1.97 -6.51
N GLU A 17 19.05 -2.72 -5.63
CA GLU A 17 19.22 -4.18 -5.77
C GLU A 17 17.89 -4.92 -5.55
N ALA A 18 17.07 -4.47 -4.60
CA ALA A 18 15.75 -5.01 -4.36
C ALA A 18 14.83 -4.77 -5.56
N ALA A 19 14.86 -3.57 -6.15
CA ALA A 19 14.10 -3.23 -7.34
C ALA A 19 14.52 -4.07 -8.56
N ALA A 20 15.82 -4.30 -8.75
CA ALA A 20 16.31 -5.17 -9.83
C ALA A 20 15.81 -6.61 -9.69
N ARG A 21 15.77 -7.15 -8.44
CA ARG A 21 15.21 -8.48 -8.17
C ARG A 21 13.70 -8.55 -8.40
N ALA A 22 12.97 -7.54 -7.92
CA ALA A 22 11.52 -7.45 -8.12
C ALA A 22 11.19 -7.36 -9.63
N ALA A 23 11.94 -6.56 -10.36
CA ALA A 23 11.80 -6.43 -11.81
C ALA A 23 12.02 -7.75 -12.55
N ALA A 24 13.04 -8.50 -12.17
CA ALA A 24 13.33 -9.82 -12.75
C ALA A 24 12.19 -10.83 -12.55
N SER A 25 11.38 -10.68 -11.50
CA SER A 25 10.20 -11.51 -11.23
C SER A 25 8.88 -10.89 -11.72
N GLY A 26 8.91 -9.71 -12.37
CA GLY A 26 7.71 -8.99 -12.82
C GLY A 26 6.83 -8.48 -11.69
N ALA A 27 7.37 -8.35 -10.47
CA ALA A 27 6.62 -7.92 -9.31
C ALA A 27 6.37 -6.41 -9.34
N TRP A 28 5.22 -5.97 -8.80
CA TRP A 28 4.96 -4.55 -8.54
C TRP A 28 5.99 -3.96 -7.59
N ILE A 29 6.27 -2.67 -7.75
CA ILE A 29 7.04 -1.90 -6.76
C ILE A 29 6.13 -0.86 -6.11
N ASP A 30 6.06 -0.88 -4.78
CA ASP A 30 5.37 0.14 -3.98
C ASP A 30 6.38 1.06 -3.32
N THR A 31 6.19 2.36 -3.50
CA THR A 31 7.06 3.41 -2.96
C THR A 31 6.26 4.59 -2.42
N ALA A 32 6.95 5.60 -1.91
CA ALA A 32 6.38 6.89 -1.54
C ALA A 32 7.47 7.99 -1.54
N PRO A 33 7.07 9.26 -1.74
CA PRO A 33 8.02 10.38 -1.78
C PRO A 33 8.75 10.64 -0.46
N ASN A 34 8.20 10.18 0.67
CA ASN A 34 8.81 10.33 1.99
C ASN A 34 9.66 9.13 2.44
N TYR A 35 9.72 8.02 1.66
CA TYR A 35 10.52 6.85 2.01
C TYR A 35 12.01 7.09 1.74
N ALA A 36 12.89 6.39 2.47
CA ALA A 36 14.34 6.57 2.42
C ALA A 36 14.74 8.06 2.52
N THR A 37 14.17 8.78 3.49
CA THR A 37 14.40 10.23 3.68
C THR A 37 14.13 11.07 2.41
N GLY A 38 13.16 10.66 1.60
CA GLY A 38 12.78 11.34 0.36
C GLY A 38 13.52 10.89 -0.90
N GLN A 39 14.36 9.84 -0.80
CA GLN A 39 15.18 9.37 -1.92
C GLN A 39 14.66 8.10 -2.59
N ALA A 40 13.65 7.42 -2.03
CA ALA A 40 13.23 6.12 -2.53
C ALA A 40 12.89 6.12 -4.03
N GLN A 41 12.18 7.13 -4.52
CA GLN A 41 11.78 7.21 -5.92
C GLN A 41 12.98 7.44 -6.86
N ASN A 42 13.94 8.29 -6.47
CA ASN A 42 15.18 8.51 -7.22
C ASN A 42 16.03 7.22 -7.29
N LEU A 43 16.09 6.46 -6.19
CA LEU A 43 16.81 5.19 -6.13
C LEU A 43 16.17 4.09 -7.00
N LEU A 44 14.87 4.21 -7.31
CA LEU A 44 14.17 3.30 -8.21
C LEU A 44 14.40 3.62 -9.70
N ALA A 45 14.75 4.87 -10.05
CA ALA A 45 14.80 5.33 -11.42
C ALA A 45 15.63 4.42 -12.36
N PRO A 46 16.84 3.94 -11.99
CA PRO A 46 17.62 3.05 -12.86
C PRO A 46 16.90 1.71 -13.17
N ALA A 47 16.27 1.10 -12.17
CA ALA A 47 15.54 -0.16 -12.35
C ALA A 47 14.30 0.03 -13.22
N LEU A 48 13.57 1.14 -13.03
CA LEU A 48 12.39 1.48 -13.80
C LEU A 48 12.72 1.86 -15.26
N ALA A 49 13.87 2.49 -15.50
CA ALA A 49 14.36 2.77 -16.85
C ALA A 49 14.75 1.48 -17.60
N ALA A 50 15.39 0.53 -16.90
CA ALA A 50 15.75 -0.77 -17.47
C ALA A 50 14.52 -1.68 -17.72
N HIS A 51 13.42 -1.48 -16.99
CA HIS A 51 12.19 -2.27 -17.07
C HIS A 51 10.95 -1.37 -17.25
N PRO A 52 10.70 -0.80 -18.44
CA PRO A 52 9.61 0.15 -18.68
C PRO A 52 8.20 -0.39 -18.42
N SER A 53 8.01 -1.71 -18.55
CA SER A 53 6.72 -2.39 -18.30
C SER A 53 6.46 -2.71 -16.84
N LEU A 54 7.42 -2.44 -15.94
CA LEU A 54 7.27 -2.73 -14.52
C LEU A 54 6.24 -1.77 -13.90
N ASN A 55 5.26 -2.33 -13.20
CA ASN A 55 4.23 -1.53 -12.53
C ASN A 55 4.77 -0.90 -11.25
N VAL A 56 4.42 0.37 -11.03
CA VAL A 56 4.82 1.11 -9.84
C VAL A 56 3.61 1.80 -9.18
N SER A 57 3.49 1.64 -7.87
CA SER A 57 2.61 2.45 -7.03
C SER A 57 3.41 3.45 -6.21
N THR A 58 2.90 4.65 -6.11
CA THR A 58 3.45 5.70 -5.25
C THR A 58 2.34 6.42 -4.49
N LYS A 59 2.69 7.42 -3.70
CA LYS A 59 1.75 8.01 -2.76
C LYS A 59 1.83 9.53 -2.76
N THR A 60 0.76 10.19 -2.29
CA THR A 60 0.70 11.62 -1.99
C THR A 60 0.05 11.85 -0.63
N GLY A 61 0.45 12.88 0.08
CA GLY A 61 -0.10 13.22 1.40
C GLY A 61 1.00 13.65 2.37
N TYR A 62 1.95 12.77 2.68
CA TYR A 62 3.06 13.09 3.58
C TYR A 62 4.08 14.06 2.97
N LEU A 63 4.61 14.94 3.83
CA LEU A 63 5.71 15.84 3.51
C LEU A 63 6.94 15.51 4.37
N THR A 64 8.12 15.43 3.75
CA THR A 64 9.38 15.61 4.45
C THR A 64 9.62 17.10 4.67
N ALA A 65 10.56 17.49 5.55
CA ALA A 65 10.91 18.89 5.73
C ALA A 65 11.34 19.57 4.42
N ALA A 66 12.13 18.86 3.59
CA ALA A 66 12.55 19.34 2.28
C ALA A 66 11.36 19.49 1.32
N THR A 67 10.48 18.49 1.24
CA THR A 67 9.27 18.54 0.40
C THR A 67 8.35 19.68 0.83
N GLY A 68 8.21 19.92 2.14
CA GLY A 68 7.43 21.04 2.68
C GLY A 68 8.00 22.40 2.24
N THR A 69 9.32 22.59 2.33
CA THR A 69 10.00 23.80 1.85
C THR A 69 9.79 24.00 0.35
N ASP A 70 9.96 22.94 -0.46
CA ASP A 70 9.74 22.99 -1.91
C ASP A 70 8.29 23.36 -2.25
N ALA A 71 7.31 22.80 -1.52
CA ALA A 71 5.88 23.07 -1.73
C ALA A 71 5.51 24.54 -1.41
N VAL A 72 6.10 25.10 -0.34
CA VAL A 72 5.94 26.53 -0.01
C VAL A 72 6.57 27.42 -1.08
N ASN A 73 7.80 27.13 -1.51
CA ASN A 73 8.49 27.87 -2.57
C ASN A 73 7.70 27.81 -3.92
N ALA A 74 7.05 26.69 -4.19
CA ALA A 74 6.16 26.53 -5.35
C ALA A 74 4.77 27.17 -5.17
N SER A 75 4.49 27.80 -4.00
CA SER A 75 3.22 28.42 -3.66
C SER A 75 2.00 27.46 -3.67
N VAL A 76 2.24 26.16 -3.51
CA VAL A 76 1.17 25.15 -3.43
C VAL A 76 0.74 24.86 -2.00
N LEU A 77 1.55 25.22 -1.02
CA LEU A 77 1.21 25.18 0.42
C LEU A 77 1.66 26.46 1.12
N THR A 78 0.95 26.84 2.15
CA THR A 78 1.43 27.81 3.13
C THR A 78 2.44 27.15 4.09
N GLU A 79 3.26 27.95 4.79
CA GLU A 79 4.17 27.43 5.81
C GLU A 79 3.45 26.63 6.92
N ASN A 80 2.23 27.05 7.30
CA ASN A 80 1.44 26.37 8.32
C ASN A 80 1.00 24.97 7.83
N GLN A 81 0.55 24.87 6.57
CA GLN A 81 0.19 23.58 5.97
C GLN A 81 1.42 22.67 5.83
N ALA A 82 2.57 23.21 5.42
CA ALA A 82 3.80 22.43 5.33
C ALA A 82 4.27 21.90 6.70
N ARG A 83 4.14 22.71 7.76
CA ARG A 83 4.48 22.31 9.15
C ARG A 83 3.57 21.18 9.69
N ALA A 84 2.37 21.03 9.18
CA ALA A 84 1.50 19.91 9.54
C ALA A 84 2.05 18.54 9.11
N GLY A 85 3.00 18.49 8.17
CA GLY A 85 3.65 17.25 7.72
C GLY A 85 2.79 16.34 6.85
N HIS A 86 1.54 16.77 6.58
CA HIS A 86 0.59 16.03 5.75
C HIS A 86 -0.41 17.00 5.10
N SER A 87 -0.76 16.78 3.81
CA SER A 87 -1.76 17.59 3.11
C SER A 87 -2.46 16.80 2.01
N LEU A 88 -3.77 16.98 1.89
CA LEU A 88 -4.60 16.56 0.76
C LEU A 88 -5.13 17.77 -0.04
N ALA A 89 -4.54 18.96 0.14
CA ALA A 89 -4.92 20.14 -0.64
C ALA A 89 -4.76 19.84 -2.16
N PRO A 90 -5.75 20.17 -2.99
CA PRO A 90 -5.73 19.84 -4.43
C PRO A 90 -4.47 20.27 -5.15
N ASP A 91 -3.98 21.49 -4.92
CA ASP A 91 -2.75 22.01 -5.53
C ASP A 91 -1.52 21.19 -5.12
N TYR A 92 -1.44 20.77 -3.86
CA TYR A 92 -0.37 19.91 -3.38
C TYR A 92 -0.44 18.51 -3.98
N VAL A 93 -1.63 17.90 -4.05
CA VAL A 93 -1.82 16.57 -4.67
C VAL A 93 -1.37 16.60 -6.12
N ARG A 94 -1.76 17.61 -6.90
CA ARG A 94 -1.33 17.80 -8.29
C ARG A 94 0.19 17.96 -8.42
N TRP A 95 0.76 18.88 -7.65
CA TRP A 95 2.19 19.16 -7.64
C TRP A 95 3.01 17.94 -7.25
N GLN A 96 2.61 17.22 -6.18
CA GLN A 96 3.30 16.02 -5.73
C GLN A 96 3.18 14.88 -6.76
N THR A 97 2.03 14.72 -7.42
CA THR A 97 1.85 13.74 -8.49
C THR A 97 2.80 14.00 -9.66
N GLY A 98 3.00 15.25 -10.05
CA GLY A 98 4.01 15.64 -11.04
C GLY A 98 5.43 15.26 -10.60
N ARG A 99 5.80 15.52 -9.35
CA ARG A 99 7.11 15.10 -8.80
C ARG A 99 7.27 13.59 -8.74
N ASN A 100 6.21 12.89 -8.38
CA ASN A 100 6.19 11.43 -8.33
C ASN A 100 6.38 10.77 -9.70
N ARG A 101 6.07 11.48 -10.79
CA ARG A 101 6.40 11.06 -12.16
C ARG A 101 7.87 11.35 -12.50
N ALA A 102 8.32 12.56 -12.20
CA ALA A 102 9.65 13.03 -12.54
C ALA A 102 10.78 12.28 -11.81
N GLN A 103 10.65 12.03 -10.51
CA GLN A 103 11.68 11.41 -9.70
C GLN A 103 12.07 9.99 -10.15
N PRO A 104 11.11 9.07 -10.41
CA PRO A 104 11.42 7.74 -10.94
C PRO A 104 11.57 7.71 -12.46
N GLY A 105 11.45 8.85 -13.15
CA GLY A 105 11.60 8.95 -14.61
C GLY A 105 10.44 8.30 -15.37
N ARG A 106 9.20 8.47 -14.91
CA ARG A 106 7.99 7.91 -15.56
C ARG A 106 7.13 9.00 -16.18
N ASP A 107 6.71 8.83 -17.42
CA ASP A 107 5.72 9.69 -18.07
C ASP A 107 4.32 9.45 -17.49
N ARG A 108 4.03 8.20 -17.11
CA ARG A 108 2.77 7.77 -16.51
C ARG A 108 3.04 6.88 -15.30
N LEU A 109 2.30 7.11 -14.22
CA LEU A 109 2.27 6.25 -13.03
C LEU A 109 1.15 5.22 -13.16
N ASP A 110 1.39 3.98 -12.71
CA ASP A 110 0.36 2.94 -12.73
C ASP A 110 -0.65 3.13 -11.60
N LEU A 111 -0.20 3.64 -10.44
CA LEU A 111 -1.05 3.84 -9.28
C LEU A 111 -0.54 4.95 -8.38
N VAL A 112 -1.42 5.88 -8.00
CA VAL A 112 -1.16 6.90 -6.98
C VAL A 112 -2.13 6.69 -5.81
N LEU A 113 -1.61 6.57 -4.59
CA LEU A 113 -2.41 6.35 -3.38
C LEU A 113 -2.42 7.61 -2.50
N LEU A 114 -3.59 7.98 -1.96
CA LEU A 114 -3.64 8.90 -0.83
C LEU A 114 -3.01 8.20 0.39
N HIS A 115 -1.97 8.78 0.95
CA HIS A 115 -1.14 8.17 1.98
C HIS A 115 -1.62 8.52 3.38
N ASN A 116 -2.30 7.61 4.06
CA ASN A 116 -2.92 7.78 5.37
C ASN A 116 -3.78 9.05 5.42
N PRO A 117 -4.85 9.12 4.59
CA PRO A 117 -5.70 10.32 4.51
C PRO A 117 -6.32 10.69 5.85
N GLU A 118 -6.52 9.72 6.77
CA GLU A 118 -7.01 9.93 8.13
C GLU A 118 -6.21 10.96 8.93
N ARG A 119 -4.98 11.26 8.50
CA ARG A 119 -4.12 12.27 9.13
C ARG A 119 -4.38 13.71 8.66
N ALA A 120 -5.14 13.89 7.58
CA ALA A 120 -5.34 15.21 6.98
C ALA A 120 -6.21 16.12 7.84
N GLN A 121 -7.25 15.55 8.48
CA GLN A 121 -8.25 16.29 9.28
C GLN A 121 -8.60 15.49 10.55
N PRO A 122 -7.69 15.39 11.51
CA PRO A 122 -7.89 14.59 12.72
C PRO A 122 -9.13 15.07 13.49
N GLY A 123 -10.07 14.15 13.75
CA GLY A 123 -11.27 14.42 14.53
C GLY A 123 -12.40 15.11 13.77
N ASP A 124 -12.22 15.52 12.52
CA ASP A 124 -13.28 16.09 11.67
C ASP A 124 -13.53 15.22 10.43
N ARG A 125 -14.45 14.25 10.55
CA ARG A 125 -14.83 13.32 9.48
C ARG A 125 -15.37 14.04 8.24
N SER A 126 -16.16 15.11 8.42
CA SER A 126 -16.75 15.86 7.30
C SER A 126 -15.67 16.58 6.50
N ALA A 127 -14.77 17.28 7.19
CA ALA A 127 -13.64 17.95 6.55
C ALA A 127 -12.69 16.95 5.87
N LEU A 128 -12.49 15.77 6.48
CA LEU A 128 -11.71 14.69 5.88
C LEU A 128 -12.33 14.21 4.56
N HIS A 129 -13.63 13.92 4.54
CA HIS A 129 -14.32 13.49 3.32
C HIS A 129 -14.27 14.56 2.22
N GLN A 130 -14.41 15.83 2.56
CA GLN A 130 -14.24 16.94 1.61
C GLN A 130 -12.80 16.99 1.05
N ALA A 131 -11.79 16.86 1.92
CA ALA A 131 -10.39 16.85 1.49
C ALA A 131 -10.06 15.64 0.59
N MET A 132 -10.59 14.47 0.94
CA MET A 132 -10.42 13.26 0.11
C MET A 132 -11.11 13.40 -1.24
N ARG A 133 -12.34 13.91 -1.29
CA ARG A 133 -13.05 14.17 -2.53
C ARG A 133 -12.29 15.13 -3.42
N GLY A 134 -11.82 16.27 -2.90
CA GLY A 134 -11.00 17.20 -3.68
C GLY A 134 -9.69 16.62 -4.19
N ALA A 135 -9.05 15.73 -3.40
CA ALA A 135 -7.88 14.99 -3.85
C ALA A 135 -8.21 13.97 -4.97
N PHE A 136 -9.36 13.29 -4.90
CA PHE A 136 -9.83 12.40 -5.97
C PHE A 136 -10.18 13.16 -7.24
N GLU A 137 -10.80 14.34 -7.16
CA GLU A 137 -11.04 15.22 -8.32
C GLU A 137 -9.75 15.50 -9.08
N VAL A 138 -8.67 15.86 -8.37
CA VAL A 138 -7.34 16.05 -8.98
C VAL A 138 -6.80 14.77 -9.62
N LEU A 139 -6.95 13.63 -8.94
CA LEU A 139 -6.44 12.36 -9.48
C LEU A 139 -7.24 11.89 -10.69
N GLU A 140 -8.54 12.17 -10.78
CA GLU A 140 -9.33 11.96 -12.01
C GLU A 140 -8.85 12.84 -13.15
N GLU A 141 -8.52 14.12 -12.90
CA GLU A 141 -7.92 15.00 -13.90
C GLU A 141 -6.56 14.49 -14.39
N GLU A 142 -5.72 13.96 -13.48
CA GLU A 142 -4.43 13.36 -13.85
C GLU A 142 -4.61 12.05 -14.64
N VAL A 143 -5.66 11.29 -14.38
CA VAL A 143 -6.03 10.13 -15.22
C VAL A 143 -6.49 10.57 -16.60
N ALA A 144 -7.36 11.57 -16.69
CA ALA A 144 -7.84 12.12 -17.95
C ALA A 144 -6.69 12.72 -18.80
N ALA A 145 -5.68 13.29 -18.14
CA ALA A 145 -4.45 13.78 -18.79
C ALA A 145 -3.49 12.65 -19.22
N GLY A 146 -3.75 11.39 -18.86
CA GLY A 146 -2.88 10.25 -19.18
C GLY A 146 -1.64 10.13 -18.28
N HIS A 147 -1.55 10.91 -17.21
CA HIS A 147 -0.42 10.93 -16.28
C HIS A 147 -0.46 9.81 -15.23
N VAL A 148 -1.65 9.33 -14.91
CA VAL A 148 -1.91 8.28 -13.93
C VAL A 148 -2.86 7.25 -14.54
N ALA A 149 -2.62 5.96 -14.30
CA ALA A 149 -3.52 4.91 -14.82
C ALA A 149 -4.73 4.68 -13.90
N GLY A 150 -4.57 4.92 -12.61
CA GLY A 150 -5.61 4.82 -11.59
C GLY A 150 -5.06 5.24 -10.24
N TYR A 151 -5.96 5.40 -9.28
CA TYR A 151 -5.61 5.84 -7.95
C TYR A 151 -6.27 4.98 -6.86
N GLY A 152 -5.92 5.26 -5.60
CA GLY A 152 -6.47 4.54 -4.47
C GLY A 152 -6.13 5.19 -3.14
N VAL A 153 -6.27 4.42 -2.08
CA VAL A 153 -5.97 4.83 -0.71
C VAL A 153 -5.02 3.84 -0.06
N ALA A 154 -3.95 4.35 0.57
CA ALA A 154 -3.11 3.61 1.50
C ALA A 154 -3.40 4.14 2.90
N THR A 155 -3.94 3.31 3.77
CA THR A 155 -4.29 3.67 5.13
C THR A 155 -3.61 2.77 6.14
N TRP A 156 -3.27 3.30 7.31
CA TRP A 156 -2.78 2.52 8.42
C TRP A 156 -3.90 2.11 9.38
N ALA A 157 -4.76 3.05 9.76
CA ALA A 157 -5.79 2.86 10.76
C ALA A 157 -7.19 3.28 10.29
N GLY A 158 -7.32 4.08 9.23
CA GLY A 158 -8.56 4.73 8.87
C GLY A 158 -9.74 3.78 8.60
N LEU A 159 -9.50 2.58 8.09
CA LEU A 159 -10.53 1.55 7.92
C LEU A 159 -10.83 0.77 9.20
N GLU A 160 -9.83 0.56 10.06
CA GLU A 160 -10.00 -0.14 11.35
C GLU A 160 -10.71 0.75 12.38
N GLU A 161 -10.35 2.03 12.42
CA GLU A 161 -10.98 3.05 13.27
C GLU A 161 -12.28 3.62 12.68
N GLU A 162 -12.70 3.09 11.52
CA GLU A 162 -13.89 3.55 10.80
C GLU A 162 -13.91 5.08 10.54
N THR A 163 -12.73 5.70 10.40
CA THR A 163 -12.58 7.10 10.01
C THR A 163 -13.22 7.34 8.62
N PHE A 164 -13.15 6.32 7.78
CA PHE A 164 -13.92 6.15 6.55
C PHE A 164 -14.13 4.64 6.29
N THR A 165 -15.11 4.31 5.48
CA THR A 165 -15.42 2.94 5.04
C THR A 165 -15.12 2.74 3.55
N MET A 166 -15.05 1.50 3.09
CA MET A 166 -14.91 1.20 1.66
C MET A 166 -16.07 1.76 0.83
N GLY A 167 -17.30 1.71 1.36
CA GLY A 167 -18.47 2.27 0.69
C GLY A 167 -18.38 3.79 0.51
N GLU A 168 -17.91 4.51 1.54
CA GLU A 168 -17.67 5.96 1.47
C GLU A 168 -16.54 6.30 0.49
N LEU A 169 -15.44 5.54 0.47
CA LEU A 169 -14.37 5.75 -0.51
C LEU A 169 -14.88 5.65 -1.95
N LEU A 170 -15.69 4.64 -2.24
CA LEU A 170 -16.28 4.44 -3.57
C LEU A 170 -17.28 5.56 -3.91
N ALA A 171 -18.10 5.99 -2.94
CA ALA A 171 -19.02 7.10 -3.12
C ALA A 171 -18.29 8.42 -3.39
N LEU A 172 -17.27 8.76 -2.60
CA LEU A 172 -16.45 9.95 -2.80
C LEU A 172 -15.74 9.95 -4.16
N ALA A 173 -15.26 8.79 -4.60
CA ALA A 173 -14.63 8.65 -5.91
C ALA A 173 -15.66 8.84 -7.04
N ALA A 174 -16.86 8.27 -6.91
CA ALA A 174 -17.93 8.46 -7.88
C ALA A 174 -18.41 9.92 -7.95
N GLU A 175 -18.52 10.60 -6.81
CA GLU A 175 -18.82 12.04 -6.74
C GLU A 175 -17.74 12.88 -7.43
N ALA A 176 -16.46 12.60 -7.14
CA ALA A 176 -15.32 13.30 -7.74
C ALA A 176 -15.25 13.15 -9.26
N ALA A 177 -15.56 11.95 -9.77
CA ALA A 177 -15.57 11.65 -11.21
C ALA A 177 -16.87 12.06 -11.93
N GLY A 178 -17.92 12.40 -11.19
CA GLY A 178 -19.25 12.58 -11.79
C GLY A 178 -19.86 11.29 -12.31
N GLY A 179 -19.46 10.12 -11.79
CA GLY A 179 -19.96 8.81 -12.20
C GLY A 179 -18.93 7.70 -12.14
N GLN A 180 -18.51 7.16 -13.30
CA GLN A 180 -17.49 6.12 -13.36
C GLN A 180 -16.12 6.70 -12.94
N HIS A 181 -15.48 6.07 -11.99
CA HIS A 181 -14.24 6.54 -11.38
C HIS A 181 -13.06 5.59 -11.62
N HIS A 182 -11.83 6.07 -11.35
CA HIS A 182 -10.59 5.33 -11.47
C HIS A 182 -9.93 5.00 -10.11
N LEU A 183 -10.72 4.96 -9.04
CA LEU A 183 -10.29 4.38 -7.77
C LEU A 183 -10.23 2.86 -7.94
N VAL A 184 -9.01 2.30 -7.97
CA VAL A 184 -8.74 0.91 -8.38
C VAL A 184 -7.96 0.12 -7.33
N ALA A 185 -7.58 0.74 -6.20
CA ALA A 185 -6.77 0.05 -5.20
C ALA A 185 -7.03 0.54 -3.77
N VAL A 186 -6.85 -0.35 -2.81
CA VAL A 186 -6.69 -0.04 -1.40
C VAL A 186 -5.46 -0.76 -0.85
N GLN A 187 -4.68 -0.06 -0.03
CA GLN A 187 -3.53 -0.62 0.69
C GLN A 187 -3.77 -0.45 2.18
N LEU A 188 -3.67 -1.54 2.94
CA LEU A 188 -3.88 -1.56 4.38
C LEU A 188 -2.99 -2.61 5.04
N PRO A 189 -2.69 -2.47 6.36
CA PRO A 189 -1.91 -3.47 7.07
C PRO A 189 -2.72 -4.76 7.24
N VAL A 190 -2.07 -5.88 6.92
CA VAL A 190 -2.61 -7.24 7.13
C VAL A 190 -1.47 -8.13 7.58
N SER A 191 -1.54 -8.67 8.79
CA SER A 191 -0.54 -9.59 9.35
C SER A 191 -1.14 -10.47 10.44
N LEU A 192 -0.38 -11.42 10.94
CA LEU A 192 -0.82 -12.28 12.05
C LEU A 192 -0.90 -11.56 13.42
N VAL A 193 -0.41 -10.31 13.51
CA VAL A 193 -0.62 -9.44 14.69
C VAL A 193 -1.65 -8.33 14.42
N MET A 194 -1.87 -7.97 13.15
CA MET A 194 -2.92 -7.06 12.71
C MET A 194 -4.02 -7.88 12.02
N MET A 195 -4.69 -8.73 12.80
CA MET A 195 -5.60 -9.76 12.30
C MET A 195 -7.02 -9.27 12.01
N THR A 196 -7.40 -8.08 12.42
CA THR A 196 -8.76 -7.56 12.25
C THR A 196 -9.26 -7.71 10.81
N PRO A 197 -8.49 -7.31 9.76
CA PRO A 197 -8.93 -7.49 8.37
C PRO A 197 -9.10 -8.97 8.00
N ILE A 198 -8.22 -9.88 8.46
CA ILE A 198 -8.31 -11.32 8.20
C ILE A 198 -9.58 -11.88 8.83
N THR A 199 -9.79 -11.61 10.12
CA THR A 199 -10.96 -12.11 10.87
C THR A 199 -12.27 -11.61 10.25
N GLN A 200 -12.34 -10.35 9.88
CA GLN A 200 -13.51 -9.78 9.19
C GLN A 200 -13.75 -10.46 7.84
N ALA A 201 -12.70 -10.66 7.04
CA ALA A 201 -12.79 -11.31 5.73
C ALA A 201 -13.29 -12.76 5.81
N LEU A 202 -12.85 -13.50 6.84
CA LEU A 202 -13.31 -14.88 7.10
C LEU A 202 -14.81 -14.96 7.45
N HIS A 203 -15.41 -13.85 7.86
CA HIS A 203 -16.85 -13.69 8.10
C HIS A 203 -17.58 -12.98 6.95
N GLY A 204 -16.91 -12.76 5.81
CA GLY A 204 -17.48 -12.03 4.66
C GLY A 204 -17.74 -10.55 4.93
N ARG A 205 -17.02 -9.94 5.86
CA ARG A 205 -17.18 -8.53 6.29
C ARG A 205 -15.85 -7.79 6.17
N GLY A 206 -15.89 -6.47 6.44
CA GLY A 206 -14.72 -5.61 6.48
C GLY A 206 -14.22 -5.16 5.10
N PRO A 207 -13.01 -4.54 5.05
CA PRO A 207 -12.52 -3.90 3.84
C PRO A 207 -12.09 -4.88 2.74
N LEU A 208 -11.58 -6.06 3.07
CA LEU A 208 -11.01 -6.98 2.07
C LEU A 208 -12.07 -7.54 1.11
N PRO A 209 -13.22 -8.12 1.56
CA PRO A 209 -14.28 -8.56 0.66
C PRO A 209 -14.95 -7.41 -0.12
N ALA A 210 -15.13 -6.25 0.50
CA ALA A 210 -15.71 -5.08 -0.17
C ALA A 210 -14.82 -4.57 -1.30
N ALA A 211 -13.50 -4.60 -1.12
CA ALA A 211 -12.52 -4.25 -2.13
C ALA A 211 -12.42 -5.30 -3.24
N ALA A 212 -12.67 -6.58 -2.96
CA ALA A 212 -12.59 -7.68 -3.95
C ALA A 212 -13.56 -7.53 -5.13
N ALA A 213 -14.54 -6.63 -5.04
CA ALA A 213 -15.47 -6.31 -6.14
C ALA A 213 -14.83 -5.53 -7.30
N GLY A 214 -13.51 -5.61 -7.49
CA GLY A 214 -12.80 -5.02 -8.62
C GLY A 214 -11.57 -4.19 -8.26
N LEU A 215 -11.27 -4.02 -6.96
CA LEU A 215 -10.11 -3.28 -6.50
C LEU A 215 -8.90 -4.20 -6.25
N ARG A 216 -7.70 -3.66 -6.47
CA ARG A 216 -6.47 -4.27 -5.93
C ARG A 216 -6.44 -4.04 -4.42
N VAL A 217 -6.26 -5.13 -3.68
CA VAL A 217 -6.02 -5.09 -2.24
C VAL A 217 -4.55 -5.41 -1.99
N MET A 218 -3.82 -4.41 -1.54
CA MET A 218 -2.38 -4.50 -1.30
C MET A 218 -2.14 -4.61 0.22
N ALA A 219 -1.81 -5.81 0.69
CA ALA A 219 -1.52 -6.08 2.10
C ALA A 219 -0.15 -5.51 2.45
N SER A 220 -0.11 -4.45 3.26
CA SER A 220 1.12 -3.89 3.81
C SER A 220 1.47 -4.50 5.16
N ALA A 221 2.74 -4.36 5.58
CA ALA A 221 3.28 -4.83 6.85
C ALA A 221 3.01 -6.32 7.19
N PRO A 222 3.06 -7.27 6.25
CA PRO A 222 2.77 -8.68 6.52
C PRO A 222 3.73 -9.31 7.53
N LEU A 223 4.95 -8.77 7.66
CA LEU A 223 5.97 -9.17 8.62
C LEU A 223 6.17 -8.16 9.77
N HIS A 224 5.23 -7.22 9.95
CA HIS A 224 5.25 -6.18 10.99
C HIS A 224 6.62 -5.48 11.10
N GLY A 225 7.12 -4.94 9.98
CA GLY A 225 8.43 -4.29 9.92
C GLY A 225 9.64 -5.24 10.04
N GLY A 226 9.43 -6.56 9.95
CA GLY A 226 10.44 -7.59 10.09
C GLY A 226 10.56 -8.18 11.52
N GLU A 227 9.73 -7.71 12.45
CA GLU A 227 9.73 -8.17 13.85
C GLU A 227 8.94 -9.49 14.02
N LEU A 228 7.86 -9.65 13.26
CA LEU A 228 6.93 -10.77 13.41
C LEU A 228 7.58 -12.16 13.23
N PRO A 229 8.51 -12.42 12.30
CA PRO A 229 9.15 -13.73 12.20
C PRO A 229 9.93 -14.15 13.46
N GLY A 230 10.41 -13.18 14.26
CA GLY A 230 11.06 -13.46 15.55
C GLY A 230 10.09 -13.74 16.68
N MET A 231 8.80 -13.46 16.51
CA MET A 231 7.72 -13.69 17.46
C MET A 231 6.95 -14.98 17.19
N VAL A 232 7.02 -15.49 15.97
CA VAL A 232 6.39 -16.74 15.52
C VAL A 232 7.38 -17.88 15.74
N ASP A 233 7.02 -18.85 16.59
CA ASP A 233 7.80 -20.05 16.78
C ASP A 233 7.59 -21.07 15.64
N GLN A 234 8.40 -22.12 15.62
CA GLN A 234 8.32 -23.15 14.60
C GLN A 234 7.02 -23.97 14.74
N GLU A 235 6.45 -24.12 15.93
CA GLU A 235 5.20 -24.84 16.15
C GLU A 235 4.03 -24.14 15.44
N LEU A 236 3.91 -22.82 15.58
CA LEU A 236 2.91 -22.04 14.86
C LEU A 236 3.18 -22.03 13.33
N ALA A 237 4.44 -21.94 12.91
CA ALA A 237 4.79 -22.05 11.51
C ALA A 237 4.36 -23.41 10.91
N ASP A 238 4.54 -24.50 11.63
CA ASP A 238 4.16 -25.85 11.22
C ASP A 238 2.63 -26.06 11.25
N ILE A 239 1.90 -25.40 12.15
CA ILE A 239 0.42 -25.35 12.12
C ILE A 239 -0.06 -24.66 10.83
N ILE A 240 0.60 -23.58 10.42
CA ILE A 240 0.28 -22.89 9.16
C ILE A 240 0.60 -23.82 7.98
N ARG A 241 1.83 -24.31 7.91
CA ARG A 241 2.26 -25.35 6.96
C ARG A 241 3.59 -25.95 7.39
N PRO A 242 3.69 -27.28 7.57
CA PRO A 242 4.93 -27.95 7.92
C PRO A 242 6.08 -27.64 6.94
N GLY A 243 7.25 -27.36 7.49
CA GLY A 243 8.48 -27.13 6.75
C GLY A 243 8.67 -25.70 6.24
N LEU A 244 7.77 -24.76 6.52
CA LEU A 244 8.00 -23.34 6.26
C LEU A 244 8.80 -22.69 7.38
N THR A 245 9.61 -21.69 7.03
CA THR A 245 10.16 -20.77 8.03
C THR A 245 9.05 -19.89 8.61
N PRO A 246 9.19 -19.32 9.83
CA PRO A 246 8.25 -18.36 10.37
C PRO A 246 7.91 -17.20 9.43
N ALA A 247 8.90 -16.69 8.71
CA ALA A 247 8.69 -15.62 7.72
C ALA A 247 7.81 -16.09 6.56
N GLN A 248 8.10 -17.28 6.00
CA GLN A 248 7.29 -17.87 4.93
C GLN A 248 5.86 -18.15 5.38
N ALA A 249 5.67 -18.67 6.58
CA ALA A 249 4.36 -18.95 7.16
C ALA A 249 3.51 -17.67 7.29
N CYS A 250 4.09 -16.57 7.80
CA CYS A 250 3.43 -15.27 7.89
C CYS A 250 3.02 -14.74 6.50
N VAL A 251 3.91 -14.81 5.51
CA VAL A 251 3.62 -14.36 4.13
C VAL A 251 2.52 -15.20 3.50
N LEU A 252 2.58 -16.54 3.65
CA LEU A 252 1.56 -17.44 3.12
C LEU A 252 0.18 -17.19 3.73
N ALA A 253 0.10 -16.96 5.06
CA ALA A 253 -1.15 -16.67 5.73
C ALA A 253 -1.81 -15.41 5.17
N VAL A 254 -1.04 -14.32 4.99
CA VAL A 254 -1.54 -13.07 4.41
C VAL A 254 -1.91 -13.25 2.94
N ALA A 255 -1.06 -13.93 2.15
CA ALA A 255 -1.32 -14.18 0.73
C ALA A 255 -2.55 -15.07 0.48
N SER A 256 -2.94 -15.87 1.47
CA SER A 256 -4.11 -16.75 1.42
C SER A 256 -5.39 -16.06 1.90
N CYS A 257 -5.29 -14.85 2.47
CA CYS A 257 -6.46 -14.15 3.00
C CYS A 257 -7.43 -13.77 1.87
N PRO A 258 -8.74 -14.08 2.01
CA PRO A 258 -9.73 -13.73 1.02
C PRO A 258 -9.73 -12.22 0.71
N GLY A 259 -9.66 -11.86 -0.57
CA GLY A 259 -9.64 -10.47 -1.02
C GLY A 259 -8.26 -9.87 -1.21
N VAL A 260 -7.20 -10.38 -0.59
CA VAL A 260 -5.84 -9.90 -0.82
C VAL A 260 -5.38 -10.26 -2.23
N THR A 261 -4.89 -9.28 -2.98
CA THR A 261 -4.35 -9.46 -4.34
C THR A 261 -2.84 -9.32 -4.41
N HIS A 262 -2.25 -8.50 -3.53
CA HIS A 262 -0.80 -8.27 -3.46
C HIS A 262 -0.33 -8.27 -2.02
N VAL A 263 0.87 -8.83 -1.78
CA VAL A 263 1.56 -8.80 -0.49
C VAL A 263 2.84 -7.99 -0.64
N LEU A 264 2.98 -6.91 0.13
CA LEU A 264 4.12 -6.00 0.05
C LEU A 264 5.24 -6.45 1.00
N ILE A 265 6.40 -6.78 0.44
CA ILE A 265 7.59 -7.21 1.19
C ILE A 265 8.74 -6.24 0.99
N ALA A 266 9.30 -5.72 2.07
CA ALA A 266 10.54 -4.93 2.05
C ALA A 266 11.75 -5.85 2.21
N ALA A 267 12.10 -6.61 1.16
CA ALA A 267 13.21 -7.54 1.19
C ALA A 267 14.50 -6.91 0.66
N SER A 268 15.38 -6.50 1.56
CA SER A 268 16.69 -5.91 1.21
C SER A 268 17.71 -6.92 0.70
N SER A 269 17.53 -8.23 0.95
CA SER A 269 18.46 -9.30 0.54
C SER A 269 17.83 -10.29 -0.44
N ALA A 270 18.65 -10.96 -1.25
CA ALA A 270 18.19 -11.99 -2.16
C ALA A 270 17.57 -13.21 -1.44
N PRO A 271 18.15 -13.73 -0.34
CA PRO A 271 17.52 -14.81 0.43
C PRO A 271 16.11 -14.46 0.91
N HIS A 272 15.90 -13.30 1.52
CA HIS A 272 14.58 -12.89 2.02
C HIS A 272 13.55 -12.70 0.89
N TRP A 273 14.00 -12.22 -0.29
CA TRP A 273 13.13 -12.16 -1.46
C TRP A 273 12.76 -13.57 -1.96
N GLY A 274 13.74 -14.49 -2.02
CA GLY A 274 13.52 -15.89 -2.38
C GLY A 274 12.51 -16.56 -1.45
N GLU A 275 12.68 -16.43 -0.13
CA GLU A 275 11.73 -16.96 0.87
C GLU A 275 10.31 -16.44 0.63
N ALA A 276 10.14 -15.14 0.34
CA ALA A 276 8.83 -14.57 0.06
C ALA A 276 8.23 -15.10 -1.26
N VAL A 277 9.04 -15.26 -2.31
CA VAL A 277 8.63 -15.89 -3.58
C VAL A 277 8.18 -17.33 -3.35
N ASP A 278 8.95 -18.11 -2.61
CA ASP A 278 8.62 -19.51 -2.29
C ASP A 278 7.33 -19.61 -1.47
N ALA A 279 7.09 -18.65 -0.56
CA ALA A 279 5.88 -18.61 0.25
C ALA A 279 4.61 -18.37 -0.60
N VAL A 280 4.63 -17.40 -1.52
CA VAL A 280 3.46 -17.11 -2.37
C VAL A 280 3.28 -18.15 -3.48
N ALA A 281 4.30 -18.93 -3.80
CA ALA A 281 4.21 -20.06 -4.73
C ALA A 281 3.52 -21.29 -4.11
N GLN A 282 3.40 -21.35 -2.77
CA GLN A 282 2.70 -22.43 -2.09
C GLN A 282 1.19 -22.43 -2.45
N PRO A 283 0.52 -23.59 -2.42
CA PRO A 283 -0.93 -23.64 -2.47
C PRO A 283 -1.53 -22.75 -1.37
N SER A 284 -2.54 -21.95 -1.71
CA SER A 284 -3.23 -21.10 -0.72
C SER A 284 -3.80 -21.92 0.43
N LEU A 285 -3.79 -21.35 1.63
CA LEU A 285 -4.50 -21.90 2.79
C LEU A 285 -6.01 -21.82 2.52
N THR A 286 -6.74 -22.82 2.97
CA THR A 286 -8.20 -22.80 2.94
C THR A 286 -8.76 -21.85 4.01
N VAL A 287 -10.01 -21.43 3.84
CA VAL A 287 -10.73 -20.63 4.85
C VAL A 287 -10.79 -21.37 6.20
N ALA A 288 -10.90 -22.70 6.21
CA ALA A 288 -10.89 -23.50 7.43
C ALA A 288 -9.55 -23.42 8.16
N GLN A 289 -8.43 -23.56 7.43
CA GLN A 289 -7.08 -23.41 8.01
C GLN A 289 -6.83 -21.98 8.53
N LEU A 290 -7.25 -20.95 7.80
CA LEU A 290 -7.13 -19.57 8.28
C LEU A 290 -7.95 -19.33 9.57
N ARG A 291 -9.14 -19.94 9.70
CA ARG A 291 -9.93 -19.87 10.94
C ARG A 291 -9.24 -20.57 12.10
N GLU A 292 -8.62 -21.72 11.88
CA GLU A 292 -7.83 -22.43 12.89
C GLU A 292 -6.66 -21.57 13.37
N ILE A 293 -5.87 -21.03 12.45
CA ILE A 293 -4.73 -20.15 12.76
C ILE A 293 -5.18 -18.93 13.57
N THR A 294 -6.23 -18.24 13.13
CA THR A 294 -6.75 -17.07 13.86
C THR A 294 -7.33 -17.45 15.22
N GLY A 295 -7.89 -18.65 15.38
CA GLY A 295 -8.37 -19.20 16.64
C GLY A 295 -7.24 -19.47 17.64
N VAL A 296 -6.14 -20.07 17.18
CA VAL A 296 -4.94 -20.30 18.02
C VAL A 296 -4.38 -18.95 18.50
N LEU A 297 -4.18 -17.99 17.59
CA LEU A 297 -3.63 -16.68 17.92
C LEU A 297 -4.52 -15.83 18.85
N ALA A 298 -5.84 -16.02 18.81
CA ALA A 298 -6.76 -15.33 19.71
C ALA A 298 -6.79 -15.94 21.13
N SER A 299 -6.22 -17.13 21.32
CA SER A 299 -6.20 -17.87 22.57
C SER A 299 -4.86 -17.75 23.31
N SER A 300 -3.84 -17.19 22.65
CA SER A 300 -2.48 -16.94 23.18
C SER A 300 -2.40 -15.54 23.79
#